data_663ab62ed3fe1b476fd01072721391b8
#
_entry.id   663ab62ed3fe1b476fd01072721391b8
#
_cell.length_a   1.000
_cell.length_b   1.000
_cell.length_c   1.000
_cell.angle_alpha   90.00
_cell.angle_beta   90.00
_cell.angle_gamma   90.00
#
_symmetry.space_group_name_H-M   'P 1'
#
loop_
_entity.id
_entity.type
_entity.pdbx_description
1 polymer ?
#
loop_
_entity_poly.entity_id
_entity_poly.type
_entity_poly.pdbx_seq_one_letter_code
_entity_poly.pdbx_strand_id
1 'polypeptide(L)'
;MSAVGKSAAVLVAVVCATAAAQASAATIEVKMTNVAFEPATVSAKVGDTIVWTNNDIVAHTATSRDKSWDLNALPKKTVSFVVKKAGGIEYYCRYHPNMVGHIEAKD
;
A
#
# COMPACT_ATOMS: atom_id res chain seq x y z
N MET A 1 60.14 -15.05 -37.56
CA MET A 1 58.74 -15.02 -37.79
C MET A 1 58.03 -14.90 -36.47
N SER A 2 57.65 -13.71 -36.13
CA SER A 2 56.95 -13.41 -34.90
C SER A 2 55.48 -13.66 -35.09
N ALA A 3 54.89 -14.55 -34.31
CA ALA A 3 53.47 -14.65 -34.20
C ALA A 3 52.98 -13.42 -33.43
N VAL A 4 52.36 -12.54 -34.14
CA VAL A 4 51.69 -11.42 -33.47
C VAL A 4 50.48 -11.97 -32.76
N GLY A 5 50.61 -12.18 -31.45
CA GLY A 5 49.45 -12.45 -30.62
C GLY A 5 48.55 -11.23 -30.66
N LYS A 6 47.48 -11.33 -31.38
CA LYS A 6 46.41 -10.36 -31.22
C LYS A 6 45.78 -10.61 -29.89
N SER A 7 46.15 -9.85 -28.88
CA SER A 7 45.35 -9.76 -27.71
C SER A 7 44.07 -9.06 -28.12
N ALA A 8 43.03 -9.84 -28.32
CA ALA A 8 41.70 -9.27 -28.38
C ALA A 8 41.38 -8.71 -27.01
N ALA A 9 41.47 -7.41 -26.88
CA ALA A 9 40.89 -6.77 -25.70
C ALA A 9 39.39 -7.01 -25.78
N VAL A 10 38.92 -8.01 -25.05
CA VAL A 10 37.50 -8.17 -24.82
C VAL A 10 37.12 -7.01 -23.91
N LEU A 11 36.60 -5.97 -24.52
CA LEU A 11 35.91 -4.95 -23.77
C LEU A 11 34.64 -5.62 -23.23
N VAL A 12 34.73 -6.18 -22.05
CA VAL A 12 33.51 -6.53 -21.29
C VAL A 12 32.93 -5.19 -20.85
N ALA A 13 32.03 -4.67 -21.68
CA ALA A 13 31.16 -3.62 -21.21
C ALA A 13 30.32 -4.26 -20.08
N VAL A 14 30.78 -4.06 -18.85
CA VAL A 14 29.90 -4.29 -17.71
C VAL A 14 28.81 -3.24 -17.82
N VAL A 15 27.74 -3.60 -18.50
CA VAL A 15 26.51 -2.85 -18.36
C VAL A 15 26.08 -3.08 -16.92
N CYS A 16 26.53 -2.18 -16.03
CA CYS A 16 25.83 -2.02 -14.76
C CYS A 16 24.41 -1.59 -15.12
N ALA A 17 23.55 -2.57 -15.34
CA ALA A 17 22.14 -2.32 -15.24
C ALA A 17 21.90 -1.92 -13.78
N THR A 18 22.01 -0.64 -13.49
CA THR A 18 21.38 -0.10 -12.31
C THR A 18 19.89 -0.32 -12.53
N ALA A 19 19.42 -1.49 -12.15
CA ALA A 19 18.00 -1.66 -11.93
C ALA A 19 17.65 -0.63 -10.88
N ALA A 20 17.00 0.46 -11.31
CA ALA A 20 16.37 1.35 -10.37
C ALA A 20 15.49 0.45 -9.50
N ALA A 21 15.87 0.33 -8.23
CA ALA A 21 15.07 -0.42 -7.28
C ALA A 21 13.71 0.27 -7.25
N GLN A 22 12.75 -0.28 -8.00
CA GLN A 22 11.37 0.14 -7.87
C GLN A 22 10.95 -0.27 -6.46
N ALA A 23 10.61 0.72 -5.66
CA ALA A 23 10.02 0.45 -4.37
C ALA A 23 8.80 -0.45 -4.61
N SER A 24 8.83 -1.67 -4.07
CA SER A 24 7.72 -2.59 -4.13
C SER A 24 6.53 -1.96 -3.43
N ALA A 25 5.33 -2.19 -3.96
CA ALA A 25 4.10 -1.83 -3.28
C ALA A 25 4.05 -2.51 -1.91
N ALA A 26 3.71 -1.74 -0.90
CA ALA A 26 3.60 -2.22 0.47
C ALA A 26 2.17 -2.63 0.80
N THR A 27 2.03 -3.49 1.80
CA THR A 27 0.76 -3.78 2.45
C THR A 27 0.76 -3.10 3.81
N ILE A 28 -0.23 -2.26 4.05
CA ILE A 28 -0.36 -1.48 5.28
C ILE A 28 -1.57 -2.00 6.03
N GLU A 29 -1.34 -2.49 7.24
CA GLU A 29 -2.40 -3.08 8.06
C GLU A 29 -3.01 -2.06 9.00
N VAL A 30 -4.35 -2.05 9.05
CA VAL A 30 -5.16 -1.28 9.98
C VAL A 30 -6.08 -2.24 10.72
N LYS A 31 -6.13 -2.14 12.02
CA LYS A 31 -7.06 -2.93 12.85
C LYS A 31 -8.31 -2.12 13.11
N MET A 32 -9.44 -2.79 13.09
CA MET A 32 -10.70 -2.27 13.59
C MET A 32 -10.94 -2.90 14.95
N THR A 33 -10.65 -2.17 16.01
CA THR A 33 -10.68 -2.67 17.39
C THR A 33 -11.32 -1.64 18.30
N ASN A 34 -12.22 -2.07 19.17
CA ASN A 34 -12.93 -1.19 20.09
C ASN A 34 -13.61 -0.01 19.38
N VAL A 35 -14.22 -0.27 18.23
CA VAL A 35 -14.92 0.75 17.41
C VAL A 35 -13.97 1.89 17.02
N ALA A 36 -12.74 1.56 16.66
CA ALA A 36 -11.73 2.51 16.20
C ALA A 36 -10.85 1.88 15.12
N PHE A 37 -10.31 2.71 14.22
CA PHE A 37 -9.25 2.30 13.30
C PHE A 37 -7.91 2.51 14.00
N GLU A 38 -7.07 1.47 14.00
CA GLU A 38 -5.75 1.49 14.65
C GLU A 38 -4.66 1.01 13.67
N PRO A 39 -3.73 1.87 13.29
CA PRO A 39 -3.65 3.30 13.59
C PRO A 39 -4.73 4.11 12.87
N ALA A 40 -5.11 5.25 13.43
CA ALA A 40 -6.12 6.11 12.84
C ALA A 40 -5.62 6.81 11.56
N THR A 41 -4.33 7.07 11.48
CA THR A 41 -3.69 7.68 10.30
C THR A 41 -2.57 6.80 9.81
N VAL A 42 -2.54 6.54 8.51
CA VAL A 42 -1.47 5.80 7.84
C VAL A 42 -0.91 6.60 6.68
N SER A 43 0.38 6.42 6.41
CA SER A 43 1.04 6.95 5.22
C SER A 43 1.17 5.84 4.20
N ALA A 44 0.86 6.13 2.95
CA ALA A 44 0.91 5.17 1.86
C ALA A 44 1.46 5.82 0.59
N LYS A 45 1.83 4.99 -0.36
CA LYS A 45 2.16 5.39 -1.72
C LYS A 45 1.09 4.87 -2.67
N VAL A 46 0.91 5.56 -3.77
CA VAL A 46 0.06 5.04 -4.86
C VAL A 46 0.56 3.64 -5.25
N GLY A 47 -0.34 2.69 -5.30
CA GLY A 47 -0.04 1.28 -5.53
C GLY A 47 0.01 0.42 -4.27
N ASP A 48 0.13 1.03 -3.09
CA ASP A 48 0.06 0.30 -1.83
C ASP A 48 -1.35 -0.22 -1.57
N THR A 49 -1.42 -1.31 -0.81
CA THR A 49 -2.69 -1.90 -0.38
C THR A 49 -2.90 -1.63 1.10
N ILE A 50 -4.05 -1.05 1.44
CA ILE A 50 -4.49 -0.94 2.83
C ILE A 50 -5.35 -2.15 3.13
N VAL A 51 -5.08 -2.81 4.24
CA VAL A 51 -5.79 -4.01 4.69
C VAL A 51 -6.37 -3.73 6.06
N TRP A 52 -7.68 -3.83 6.19
CA TRP A 52 -8.37 -3.71 7.48
C TRP A 52 -8.76 -5.08 7.98
N THR A 53 -8.45 -5.36 9.23
CA THR A 53 -8.90 -6.58 9.91
C THR A 53 -9.85 -6.18 11.04
N ASN A 54 -11.07 -6.68 10.97
CA ASN A 54 -12.08 -6.42 12.00
C ASN A 54 -11.89 -7.39 13.16
N ASN A 55 -11.35 -6.88 14.27
CA ASN A 55 -11.16 -7.65 15.50
C ASN A 55 -12.35 -7.55 16.48
N ASP A 56 -13.35 -6.77 16.14
CA ASP A 56 -14.55 -6.63 16.97
C ASP A 56 -15.59 -7.72 16.68
N ILE A 57 -16.58 -7.81 17.52
CA ILE A 57 -17.68 -8.77 17.37
C ILE A 57 -18.85 -8.20 16.58
N VAL A 58 -18.77 -6.95 16.16
CA VAL A 58 -19.76 -6.27 15.31
C VAL A 58 -19.16 -5.96 13.95
N ALA A 59 -20.00 -5.85 12.94
CA ALA A 59 -19.57 -5.45 11.61
C ALA A 59 -19.12 -3.99 11.60
N HIS A 60 -18.09 -3.71 10.80
CA HIS A 60 -17.62 -2.36 10.51
C HIS A 60 -17.53 -2.14 9.01
N THR A 61 -17.37 -0.90 8.60
CA THR A 61 -17.04 -0.57 7.21
C THR A 61 -15.81 0.33 7.18
N ALA A 62 -15.10 0.29 6.07
CA ALA A 62 -14.13 1.32 5.68
C ALA A 62 -14.71 1.99 4.44
N THR A 63 -15.22 3.20 4.59
CA THR A 63 -15.95 3.90 3.54
C THR A 63 -15.36 5.28 3.35
N SER A 64 -14.92 5.60 2.12
CA SER A 64 -14.39 6.94 1.85
C SER A 64 -15.48 7.99 1.96
N ARG A 65 -15.11 9.21 2.36
CA ARG A 65 -16.08 10.31 2.49
C ARG A 65 -16.74 10.66 1.16
N ASP A 66 -16.02 10.53 0.06
CA ASP A 66 -16.55 10.78 -1.28
C ASP A 66 -17.34 9.58 -1.86
N LYS A 67 -17.44 8.47 -1.10
CA LYS A 67 -18.14 7.26 -1.52
C LYS A 67 -17.52 6.53 -2.72
N SER A 68 -16.29 6.86 -3.10
CA SER A 68 -15.62 6.17 -4.19
C SER A 68 -15.30 4.71 -3.89
N TRP A 69 -15.20 4.36 -2.61
CA TRP A 69 -15.09 2.97 -2.16
C TRP A 69 -15.81 2.77 -0.83
N ASP A 70 -16.31 1.56 -0.64
CA ASP A 70 -17.12 1.17 0.52
C ASP A 70 -16.91 -0.32 0.77
N LEU A 71 -16.24 -0.65 1.86
CA LEU A 71 -15.86 -2.01 2.20
C LEU A 71 -16.53 -2.42 3.51
N ASN A 72 -17.30 -3.50 3.47
CA ASN A 72 -17.95 -4.04 4.64
C ASN A 72 -17.10 -5.17 5.23
N ALA A 73 -16.62 -4.99 6.45
CA ALA A 73 -15.82 -5.97 7.18
C ALA A 73 -16.70 -6.64 8.25
N LEU A 74 -17.17 -7.84 7.98
CA LEU A 74 -17.85 -8.66 8.97
C LEU A 74 -16.89 -9.01 10.11
N PRO A 75 -17.41 -9.39 11.30
CA PRO A 75 -16.56 -9.76 12.44
C PRO A 75 -15.51 -10.79 12.05
N LYS A 76 -14.24 -10.52 12.44
CA LYS A 76 -13.08 -11.38 12.18
C LYS A 76 -12.68 -11.49 10.71
N LYS A 77 -13.25 -10.68 9.85
CA LYS A 77 -12.93 -10.64 8.41
C LYS A 77 -11.99 -9.49 8.07
N THR A 78 -11.36 -9.64 6.92
CA THR A 78 -10.38 -8.70 6.37
C THR A 78 -10.91 -8.16 5.05
N VAL A 79 -10.74 -6.86 4.83
CA VAL A 79 -11.06 -6.19 3.58
C VAL A 79 -9.87 -5.33 3.14
N SER A 80 -9.75 -5.04 1.86
CA SER A 80 -8.60 -4.31 1.35
C SER A 80 -8.97 -3.32 0.25
N PHE A 81 -8.08 -2.32 0.08
CA PHE A 81 -8.19 -1.28 -0.92
C PHE A 81 -6.81 -0.91 -1.45
N VAL A 82 -6.67 -0.83 -2.78
CA VAL A 82 -5.44 -0.37 -3.41
C VAL A 82 -5.49 1.13 -3.58
N VAL A 83 -4.47 1.85 -3.07
CA VAL A 83 -4.35 3.30 -3.19
C VAL A 83 -4.07 3.66 -4.65
N LYS A 84 -4.94 4.42 -5.29
CA LYS A 84 -4.85 4.78 -6.71
C LYS A 84 -4.47 6.21 -6.98
N LYS A 85 -4.66 7.10 -5.99
CA LYS A 85 -4.40 8.54 -6.14
C LYS A 85 -3.64 9.06 -4.93
N ALA A 86 -2.73 10.00 -5.17
CA ALA A 86 -2.10 10.76 -4.10
C ALA A 86 -3.10 11.75 -3.48
N GLY A 87 -2.87 12.10 -2.24
CA GLY A 87 -3.67 13.05 -1.47
C GLY A 87 -4.12 12.50 -0.13
N GLY A 88 -4.80 13.31 0.62
CA GLY A 88 -5.43 12.93 1.88
C GLY A 88 -6.79 12.29 1.62
N ILE A 89 -6.98 11.12 2.21
CA ILE A 89 -8.24 10.38 2.11
C ILE A 89 -8.79 10.21 3.52
N GLU A 90 -9.95 10.78 3.78
CA GLU A 90 -10.68 10.52 5.01
C GLU A 90 -11.71 9.41 4.75
N TYR A 91 -11.78 8.45 5.67
CA TYR A 91 -12.76 7.37 5.61
C TYR A 91 -13.39 7.16 7.00
N TYR A 92 -14.49 6.46 7.04
CA TYR A 92 -15.25 6.24 8.27
C TYR A 92 -16.01 4.92 8.22
N CYS A 93 -16.57 4.53 9.35
CA CYS A 93 -17.48 3.40 9.45
C CYS A 93 -18.93 3.90 9.35
N ARG A 94 -19.71 3.36 8.41
CA ARG A 94 -21.10 3.76 8.23
C ARG A 94 -22.00 3.39 9.41
N TYR A 95 -21.64 2.36 10.17
CA TYR A 95 -22.40 1.92 11.33
C TYR A 95 -22.04 2.70 12.60
N HIS A 96 -20.87 3.31 12.64
CA HIS A 96 -20.34 4.04 13.78
C HIS A 96 -19.66 5.33 13.27
N PRO A 97 -20.43 6.40 12.99
CA PRO A 97 -19.89 7.58 12.28
C PRO A 97 -18.71 8.28 12.94
N ASN A 98 -18.51 8.08 14.25
CA ASN A 98 -17.35 8.61 14.97
C ASN A 98 -16.08 7.80 14.78
N MET A 99 -16.18 6.62 14.19
CA MET A 99 -15.05 5.77 13.82
C MET A 99 -14.46 6.28 12.51
N VAL A 100 -13.37 7.05 12.58
CA VAL A 100 -12.78 7.78 11.45
C VAL A 100 -11.31 7.42 11.31
N GLY A 101 -10.85 7.32 10.07
CA GLY A 101 -9.46 7.09 9.73
C GLY A 101 -8.99 8.00 8.59
N HIS A 102 -7.67 8.10 8.43
CA HIS A 102 -7.04 8.91 7.40
C HIS A 102 -5.91 8.13 6.72
N ILE A 103 -5.85 8.28 5.40
CA ILE A 103 -4.73 7.80 4.60
C ILE A 103 -4.06 9.01 3.95
N GLU A 104 -2.77 9.20 4.21
CA GLU A 104 -1.94 10.19 3.53
C GLU A 104 -1.20 9.49 2.42
N ALA A 105 -1.66 9.65 1.18
CA ALA A 105 -1.10 8.98 0.02
C ALA A 105 -0.17 9.91 -0.77
N LYS A 106 0.99 9.38 -1.14
CA LYS A 106 1.99 10.07 -1.98
C LYS A 106 2.21 9.28 -3.26
N ASP A 107 2.69 9.96 -4.29
CA ASP A 107 3.13 9.32 -5.53
C ASP A 107 4.37 8.45 -5.36
#